data_b3d9540d250fed749cd6c17a5c578331
#
_entry.id   b3d9540d250fed749cd6c17a5c578331
#
_cell.length_a   1.000
_cell.length_b   1.000
_cell.length_c   1.000
_cell.angle_alpha   90.00
_cell.angle_beta   90.00
_cell.angle_gamma   90.00
#
_symmetry.space_group_name_H-M   'P 1'
#
loop_
_entity.id
_entity.type
_entity.pdbx_description
1 polymer ?
#
loop_
_entity_poly.entity_id
_entity_poly.type
_entity_poly.pdbx_seq_one_letter_code
_entity_poly.pdbx_strand_id
1 'polypeptide(L)'
;MFVTARVFSLNHQIPRENGIKAAKEALALGRAIVIPTDTSYAIAVRAMDEKAVNLLWKIKNQTPKTPLTIFVSNIGLLHKFCAGITDESKAKFLNFWPGSLTIINKGLNNLLWNKSIVPNVVSVRMPLHPVVSEILGEEEIVATTSPNKAGSAVGTNITDIKAQFGNDVSVYLDAGVLNPNSLSSILDLTTELPVLVREGSVSMDEISKVYPNVVKEIEESAGNKEQESSNQS
;
A
#
# COMPACT_ATOMS: atom_id res chain seq x y z
N MET A 1 -3.97 27.60 7.13
CA MET A 1 -2.92 27.99 6.20
C MET A 1 -2.94 26.99 5.06
N PHE A 2 -3.32 27.42 3.85
CA PHE A 2 -3.32 26.51 2.69
C PHE A 2 -1.88 26.20 2.31
N VAL A 3 -1.52 24.94 2.32
CA VAL A 3 -0.19 24.49 1.89
C VAL A 3 -0.25 24.26 0.39
N THR A 4 0.55 24.99 -0.36
CA THR A 4 0.68 24.75 -1.80
C THR A 4 1.41 23.43 -2.04
N ALA A 5 0.81 22.56 -2.86
CA ALA A 5 1.41 21.29 -3.27
C ALA A 5 2.72 21.52 -4.03
N ARG A 6 3.77 20.82 -3.63
CA ARG A 6 5.10 20.87 -4.27
C ARG A 6 5.35 19.63 -5.09
N VAL A 7 5.88 19.80 -6.29
CA VAL A 7 6.30 18.69 -7.18
C VAL A 7 7.81 18.70 -7.28
N PHE A 8 8.44 17.54 -7.12
CA PHE A 8 9.89 17.38 -7.26
C PHE A 8 10.20 16.26 -8.24
N SER A 9 10.98 16.57 -9.29
CA SER A 9 11.49 15.57 -10.21
C SER A 9 12.57 14.73 -9.54
N LEU A 10 12.53 13.42 -9.74
CA LEU A 10 13.52 12.49 -9.25
C LEU A 10 14.65 12.19 -10.24
N ASN A 11 14.57 12.77 -11.47
CA ASN A 11 15.53 12.53 -12.54
C ASN A 11 16.85 13.31 -12.37
N HIS A 12 16.90 14.26 -11.44
CA HIS A 12 18.06 15.08 -11.15
C HIS A 12 18.38 15.08 -9.65
N GLN A 13 19.65 15.08 -9.29
CA GLN A 13 20.10 14.89 -7.91
C GLN A 13 19.54 15.96 -6.95
N ILE A 14 19.72 17.24 -7.24
CA ILE A 14 19.30 18.34 -6.35
C ILE A 14 17.76 18.36 -6.13
N PRO A 15 16.90 18.31 -7.16
CA PRO A 15 15.46 18.19 -6.96
C PRO A 15 15.06 16.93 -6.19
N ARG A 16 15.75 15.80 -6.41
CA ARG A 16 15.52 14.53 -5.72
C ARG A 16 15.78 14.66 -4.21
N GLU A 17 16.94 15.18 -3.82
CA GLU A 17 17.31 15.38 -2.41
C GLU A 17 16.33 16.34 -1.70
N ASN A 18 15.98 17.46 -2.35
CA ASN A 18 15.01 18.42 -1.84
C ASN A 18 13.61 17.79 -1.71
N GLY A 19 13.22 16.93 -2.65
CA GLY A 19 11.96 16.20 -2.64
C GLY A 19 11.87 15.22 -1.49
N ILE A 20 12.91 14.42 -1.25
CA ILE A 20 12.99 13.47 -0.13
C ILE A 20 12.92 14.20 1.22
N LYS A 21 13.68 15.30 1.36
CA LYS A 21 13.61 16.15 2.56
C LYS A 21 12.21 16.70 2.79
N ALA A 22 11.59 17.24 1.74
CA ALA A 22 10.23 17.78 1.81
C ALA A 22 9.19 16.70 2.13
N ALA A 23 9.36 15.48 1.63
CA ALA A 23 8.48 14.35 1.93
C ALA A 23 8.57 13.94 3.41
N LYS A 24 9.77 13.83 3.96
CA LYS A 24 10.00 13.55 5.39
C LYS A 24 9.37 14.62 6.28
N GLU A 25 9.57 15.91 5.95
CA GLU A 25 8.95 17.04 6.66
C GLU A 25 7.42 16.98 6.59
N ALA A 26 6.85 16.66 5.42
CA ALA A 26 5.40 16.54 5.24
C ALA A 26 4.83 15.38 6.09
N LEU A 27 5.47 14.22 6.08
CA LEU A 27 5.07 13.08 6.92
C LEU A 27 5.14 13.42 8.42
N ALA A 28 6.20 14.08 8.87
CA ALA A 28 6.35 14.50 10.26
C ALA A 28 5.26 15.47 10.71
N LEU A 29 4.66 16.23 9.76
CA LEU A 29 3.54 17.14 9.99
C LEU A 29 2.16 16.46 9.79
N GLY A 30 2.10 15.14 9.65
CA GLY A 30 0.85 14.38 9.42
C GLY A 30 0.21 14.65 8.05
N ARG A 31 0.99 15.07 7.05
CA ARG A 31 0.50 15.41 5.71
C ARG A 31 0.68 14.26 4.73
N ALA A 32 -0.20 14.20 3.72
CA ALA A 32 -0.09 13.22 2.65
C ALA A 32 0.99 13.60 1.63
N ILE A 33 1.67 12.56 1.13
CA ILE A 33 2.65 12.65 0.04
C ILE A 33 2.32 11.62 -1.04
N VAL A 34 2.79 11.83 -2.28
CA VAL A 34 2.78 10.85 -3.36
C VAL A 34 4.21 10.41 -3.63
N ILE A 35 4.42 9.10 -3.60
CA ILE A 35 5.72 8.45 -3.79
C ILE A 35 5.64 7.40 -4.91
N PRO A 36 6.70 7.25 -5.73
CA PRO A 36 6.80 6.14 -6.67
C PRO A 36 7.22 4.86 -5.95
N THR A 37 6.82 3.70 -6.49
CA THR A 37 7.28 2.39 -6.05
C THR A 37 7.78 1.57 -7.25
N ASP A 38 8.22 0.36 -7.01
CA ASP A 38 8.56 -0.64 -8.04
C ASP A 38 7.35 -1.14 -8.84
N THR A 39 6.13 -0.77 -8.44
CA THR A 39 4.89 -1.11 -9.17
C THR A 39 4.18 0.12 -9.71
N SER A 40 3.61 0.92 -8.85
CA SER A 40 2.83 2.11 -9.18
C SER A 40 3.14 3.24 -8.20
N TYR A 41 2.61 4.42 -8.44
CA TYR A 41 2.59 5.46 -7.42
C TYR A 41 1.72 5.05 -6.23
N ALA A 42 2.02 5.58 -5.06
CA ALA A 42 1.20 5.43 -3.86
C ALA A 42 1.00 6.79 -3.18
N ILE A 43 -0.17 7.00 -2.57
CA ILE A 43 -0.36 8.07 -1.59
C ILE A 43 0.00 7.50 -0.24
N ALA A 44 0.79 8.23 0.53
CA ALA A 44 1.31 7.81 1.82
C ALA A 44 1.11 8.88 2.88
N VAL A 45 0.83 8.42 4.10
CA VAL A 45 0.80 9.21 5.33
C VAL A 45 1.51 8.43 6.43
N ARG A 46 1.90 9.10 7.52
CA ARG A 46 2.49 8.44 8.67
C ARG A 46 1.52 7.44 9.30
N ALA A 47 1.90 6.14 9.40
CA ALA A 47 1.00 5.08 9.83
C ALA A 47 0.67 5.16 11.34
N MET A 48 1.56 5.69 12.18
CA MET A 48 1.34 5.84 13.62
C MET A 48 0.54 7.12 13.98
N ASP A 49 0.18 7.94 13.00
CA ASP A 49 -0.64 9.13 13.19
C ASP A 49 -2.07 8.87 12.70
N GLU A 50 -2.97 8.58 13.64
CA GLU A 50 -4.39 8.32 13.35
C GLU A 50 -5.06 9.49 12.61
N LYS A 51 -4.67 10.74 12.91
CA LYS A 51 -5.22 11.93 12.22
C LYS A 51 -4.78 11.97 10.76
N ALA A 52 -3.53 11.62 10.49
CA ALA A 52 -3.00 11.54 9.14
C ALA A 52 -3.68 10.43 8.34
N VAL A 53 -3.93 9.26 8.94
CA VAL A 53 -4.66 8.16 8.31
C VAL A 53 -6.12 8.55 8.03
N ASN A 54 -6.80 9.19 8.96
CA ASN A 54 -8.16 9.71 8.75
C ASN A 54 -8.19 10.76 7.62
N LEU A 55 -7.16 11.63 7.52
CA LEU A 55 -7.00 12.54 6.39
C LEU A 55 -6.87 11.79 5.07
N LEU A 56 -6.09 10.68 5.02
CA LEU A 56 -5.91 9.88 3.82
C LEU A 56 -7.25 9.34 3.28
N TRP A 57 -8.10 8.77 4.12
CA TRP A 57 -9.43 8.33 3.70
C TRP A 57 -10.30 9.48 3.19
N LYS A 58 -10.26 10.62 3.88
CA LYS A 58 -11.02 11.82 3.49
C LYS A 58 -10.63 12.30 2.10
N ILE A 59 -9.34 12.47 1.80
CA ILE A 59 -8.89 12.97 0.49
C ILE A 59 -9.15 11.97 -0.64
N LYS A 60 -9.26 10.69 -0.32
CA LYS A 60 -9.62 9.60 -1.24
C LYS A 60 -11.12 9.47 -1.49
N ASN A 61 -11.97 10.18 -0.76
CA ASN A 61 -13.43 9.96 -0.72
C ASN A 61 -13.77 8.51 -0.35
N GLN A 62 -13.04 7.94 0.62
CA GLN A 62 -13.22 6.58 1.10
C GLN A 62 -13.68 6.58 2.56
N THR A 63 -14.33 5.49 2.95
CA THR A 63 -14.72 5.29 4.34
C THR A 63 -13.53 4.82 5.17
N PRO A 64 -13.51 5.08 6.50
CA PRO A 64 -12.47 4.58 7.41
C PRO A 64 -12.37 3.05 7.49
N LYS A 65 -13.17 2.31 6.74
CA LYS A 65 -13.12 0.83 6.64
C LYS A 65 -12.35 0.31 5.44
N THR A 66 -11.86 1.20 4.56
CA THR A 66 -11.08 0.78 3.39
C THR A 66 -9.69 0.34 3.84
N PRO A 67 -9.24 -0.90 3.51
CA PRO A 67 -7.93 -1.39 3.87
C PRO A 67 -6.80 -0.52 3.32
N LEU A 68 -5.74 -0.33 4.13
CA LEU A 68 -4.51 0.36 3.75
C LEU A 68 -3.34 -0.62 3.84
N THR A 69 -2.32 -0.42 3.01
CA THR A 69 -1.09 -1.20 3.07
C THR A 69 -0.02 -0.40 3.82
N ILE A 70 0.63 -1.03 4.80
CA ILE A 70 1.77 -0.45 5.50
C ILE A 70 3.03 -0.70 4.68
N PHE A 71 3.78 0.35 4.35
CA PHE A 71 5.12 0.21 3.81
C PHE A 71 6.16 0.31 4.90
N VAL A 72 7.15 -0.59 4.82
CA VAL A 72 8.35 -0.64 5.67
C VAL A 72 9.61 -0.67 4.81
N SER A 73 10.72 -0.19 5.34
CA SER A 73 12.06 -0.32 4.74
C SER A 73 12.90 -1.39 5.42
N ASN A 74 12.46 -1.87 6.59
CA ASN A 74 13.18 -2.83 7.41
C ASN A 74 12.23 -3.93 7.89
N ILE A 75 12.55 -5.17 7.57
CA ILE A 75 11.75 -6.35 7.97
C ILE A 75 11.68 -6.51 9.50
N GLY A 76 12.66 -6.02 10.23
CA GLY A 76 12.66 -6.00 11.68
C GLY A 76 11.51 -5.21 12.30
N LEU A 77 10.93 -4.25 11.56
CA LEU A 77 9.80 -3.46 12.06
C LEU A 77 8.49 -4.25 12.17
N LEU A 78 8.39 -5.41 11.52
CA LEU A 78 7.16 -6.22 11.53
C LEU A 78 6.70 -6.59 12.94
N HIS A 79 7.63 -6.85 13.88
CA HIS A 79 7.29 -7.18 15.27
C HIS A 79 6.52 -6.07 16.00
N LYS A 80 6.61 -4.83 15.50
CA LYS A 80 5.89 -3.69 16.12
C LYS A 80 4.38 -3.75 15.89
N PHE A 81 3.90 -4.40 14.81
CA PHE A 81 2.48 -4.37 14.44
C PHE A 81 1.94 -5.68 13.83
N CYS A 82 2.78 -6.66 13.53
CA CYS A 82 2.38 -8.00 13.10
C CYS A 82 2.54 -9.01 14.23
N ALA A 83 1.55 -9.88 14.40
CA ALA A 83 1.60 -10.98 15.35
C ALA A 83 2.26 -12.22 14.73
N GLY A 84 2.93 -13.05 15.54
CA GLY A 84 3.45 -14.35 15.14
C GLY A 84 4.62 -14.31 14.14
N ILE A 85 5.35 -13.20 14.06
CA ILE A 85 6.52 -13.08 13.20
C ILE A 85 7.69 -13.87 13.81
N THR A 86 8.15 -14.89 13.07
CA THR A 86 9.31 -15.73 13.40
C THR A 86 10.46 -15.47 12.42
N ASP A 87 11.65 -15.95 12.72
CA ASP A 87 12.78 -15.85 11.80
C ASP A 87 12.54 -16.68 10.53
N GLU A 88 11.82 -17.80 10.63
CA GLU A 88 11.39 -18.58 9.46
C GLU A 88 10.46 -17.76 8.55
N SER A 89 9.45 -17.09 9.11
CA SER A 89 8.54 -16.24 8.32
C SER A 89 9.29 -15.08 7.67
N LYS A 90 10.23 -14.44 8.37
CA LYS A 90 11.09 -13.39 7.79
C LYS A 90 11.94 -13.93 6.64
N ALA A 91 12.55 -15.12 6.79
CA ALA A 91 13.34 -15.75 5.74
C ALA A 91 12.48 -16.04 4.49
N LYS A 92 11.22 -16.46 4.65
CA LYS A 92 10.28 -16.63 3.54
C LYS A 92 9.96 -15.28 2.87
N PHE A 93 9.72 -14.22 3.63
CA PHE A 93 9.44 -12.88 3.10
C PHE A 93 10.61 -12.32 2.29
N LEU A 94 11.84 -12.55 2.73
CA LEU A 94 13.06 -12.08 2.07
C LEU A 94 13.30 -12.68 0.68
N ASN A 95 12.57 -13.75 0.28
CA ASN A 95 12.58 -14.20 -1.11
C ASN A 95 11.87 -13.21 -2.05
N PHE A 96 11.03 -12.34 -1.53
CA PHE A 96 10.19 -11.41 -2.31
C PHE A 96 10.41 -9.95 -1.92
N TRP A 97 11.04 -9.68 -0.77
CA TRP A 97 11.28 -8.36 -0.22
C TRP A 97 12.77 -7.99 -0.15
N PRO A 98 13.10 -6.72 -0.50
CA PRO A 98 12.21 -5.69 -1.02
C PRO A 98 11.67 -6.04 -2.40
N GLY A 99 10.37 -5.76 -2.65
CA GLY A 99 9.74 -6.09 -3.93
C GLY A 99 8.21 -6.01 -3.97
N SER A 100 7.65 -6.67 -4.99
CA SER A 100 6.26 -6.51 -5.40
C SER A 100 5.29 -7.51 -4.74
N LEU A 101 5.60 -8.03 -3.55
CA LEU A 101 4.68 -8.86 -2.76
C LEU A 101 4.12 -8.05 -1.59
N THR A 102 2.81 -8.03 -1.48
CA THR A 102 2.07 -7.54 -0.30
C THR A 102 1.62 -8.75 0.51
N ILE A 103 1.86 -8.74 1.81
CA ILE A 103 1.49 -9.82 2.72
C ILE A 103 0.38 -9.33 3.63
N ILE A 104 -0.71 -10.09 3.76
CA ILE A 104 -1.72 -9.93 4.79
C ILE A 104 -1.37 -10.86 5.94
N ASN A 105 -1.24 -10.32 7.15
CA ASN A 105 -0.87 -11.09 8.33
C ASN A 105 -1.76 -10.70 9.54
N LYS A 106 -1.75 -11.52 10.57
CA LYS A 106 -2.38 -11.19 11.86
C LYS A 106 -1.69 -9.96 12.46
N GLY A 107 -2.49 -8.98 12.87
CA GLY A 107 -2.01 -7.72 13.41
C GLY A 107 -1.95 -7.73 14.94
N LEU A 108 -1.14 -6.84 15.49
CA LEU A 108 -1.22 -6.40 16.88
C LEU A 108 -2.18 -5.20 16.98
N ASN A 109 -2.82 -5.03 18.15
CA ASN A 109 -3.82 -3.97 18.37
C ASN A 109 -3.21 -2.57 18.61
N ASN A 110 -2.05 -2.29 18.07
CA ASN A 110 -1.31 -1.04 18.29
C ASN A 110 -1.49 0.01 17.18
N LEU A 111 -2.08 -0.37 16.05
CA LEU A 111 -2.50 0.56 15.02
C LEU A 111 -3.96 0.96 15.28
N LEU A 112 -4.17 2.11 15.93
CA LEU A 112 -5.49 2.53 16.43
C LEU A 112 -6.56 2.60 15.33
N TRP A 113 -6.19 3.09 14.16
CA TRP A 113 -7.09 3.20 13.00
C TRP A 113 -7.48 1.83 12.39
N ASN A 114 -6.63 0.81 12.55
CA ASN A 114 -6.88 -0.52 11.94
C ASN A 114 -7.96 -1.32 12.70
N LYS A 115 -8.20 -1.02 13.96
CA LYS A 115 -9.21 -1.72 14.79
C LYS A 115 -10.62 -1.65 14.24
N SER A 116 -10.93 -0.59 13.48
CA SER A 116 -12.27 -0.37 12.92
C SER A 116 -12.48 -1.05 11.57
N ILE A 117 -11.41 -1.51 10.91
CA ILE A 117 -11.45 -2.04 9.54
C ILE A 117 -11.62 -3.55 9.56
N VAL A 118 -10.59 -4.24 9.96
CA VAL A 118 -10.56 -5.69 10.11
C VAL A 118 -9.76 -5.97 11.38
N PRO A 119 -10.41 -6.31 12.49
CA PRO A 119 -9.72 -6.57 13.74
C PRO A 119 -8.63 -7.63 13.55
N ASN A 120 -7.42 -7.33 14.05
CA ASN A 120 -6.27 -8.23 14.04
C ASN A 120 -5.68 -8.60 12.68
N VAL A 121 -5.92 -7.82 11.61
CA VAL A 121 -5.30 -8.03 10.29
C VAL A 121 -4.58 -6.78 9.84
N VAL A 122 -3.37 -6.96 9.26
CA VAL A 122 -2.56 -5.89 8.67
C VAL A 122 -2.05 -6.32 7.29
N SER A 123 -2.04 -5.39 6.36
CA SER A 123 -1.45 -5.54 5.04
C SER A 123 -0.11 -4.82 5.02
N VAL A 124 0.97 -5.52 4.62
CA VAL A 124 2.35 -4.99 4.70
C VAL A 124 3.11 -5.27 3.42
N ARG A 125 3.97 -4.34 3.04
CA ARG A 125 4.90 -4.50 1.92
C ARG A 125 6.22 -3.79 2.21
N MET A 126 7.32 -4.33 1.70
CA MET A 126 8.62 -3.66 1.64
C MET A 126 8.96 -3.40 0.17
N PRO A 127 8.59 -2.21 -0.38
CA PRO A 127 8.75 -1.93 -1.82
C PRO A 127 10.22 -1.75 -2.20
N LEU A 128 10.58 -2.21 -3.40
CA LEU A 128 11.92 -2.06 -3.97
C LEU A 128 12.01 -0.70 -4.68
N HIS A 129 12.22 0.37 -3.94
CA HIS A 129 12.43 1.69 -4.52
C HIS A 129 13.35 2.56 -3.63
N PRO A 130 14.50 3.05 -4.14
CA PRO A 130 15.49 3.75 -3.32
C PRO A 130 14.93 5.00 -2.63
N VAL A 131 14.07 5.76 -3.30
CA VAL A 131 13.43 6.95 -2.71
C VAL A 131 12.52 6.58 -1.54
N VAL A 132 11.79 5.46 -1.64
CA VAL A 132 10.94 4.98 -0.53
C VAL A 132 11.80 4.58 0.66
N SER A 133 12.87 3.81 0.43
CA SER A 133 13.81 3.41 1.49
C SER A 133 14.45 4.62 2.17
N GLU A 134 14.85 5.63 1.40
CA GLU A 134 15.43 6.87 1.96
C GLU A 134 14.42 7.69 2.77
N ILE A 135 13.15 7.75 2.34
CA ILE A 135 12.09 8.45 3.07
C ILE A 135 11.79 7.75 4.40
N LEU A 136 11.62 6.43 4.38
CA LEU A 136 11.29 5.65 5.56
C LEU A 136 12.47 5.51 6.54
N GLY A 137 13.72 5.47 6.02
CA GLY A 137 14.89 5.21 6.85
C GLY A 137 14.75 3.87 7.60
N GLU A 138 15.25 3.82 8.84
CA GLU A 138 15.26 2.57 9.63
C GLU A 138 13.99 2.32 10.43
N GLU A 139 13.19 3.35 10.73
CA GLU A 139 12.13 3.26 11.74
C GLU A 139 10.76 3.75 11.30
N GLU A 140 10.67 4.57 10.25
CA GLU A 140 9.39 5.13 9.83
C GLU A 140 8.56 4.10 9.08
N ILE A 141 7.26 4.09 9.35
CA ILE A 141 6.27 3.30 8.64
C ILE A 141 5.16 4.20 8.11
N VAL A 142 4.71 3.95 6.90
CA VAL A 142 3.63 4.74 6.28
C VAL A 142 2.45 3.86 5.91
N ALA A 143 1.25 4.38 6.12
CA ALA A 143 0.03 3.81 5.58
C ALA A 143 -0.18 4.34 4.16
N THR A 144 -0.44 3.43 3.23
CA THR A 144 -0.49 3.73 1.80
C THR A 144 -1.75 3.20 1.14
N THR A 145 -2.09 3.83 0.02
CA THR A 145 -3.17 3.40 -0.87
C THR A 145 -2.85 3.81 -2.31
N SER A 146 -3.63 3.28 -3.27
CA SER A 146 -3.52 3.65 -4.69
C SER A 146 -3.73 5.15 -4.93
N PRO A 147 -3.09 5.76 -5.96
CA PRO A 147 -3.09 7.21 -6.19
C PRO A 147 -4.30 7.66 -7.04
N ASN A 148 -5.52 7.30 -6.61
CA ASN A 148 -6.77 7.70 -7.25
C ASN A 148 -7.86 7.98 -6.21
N LYS A 149 -8.78 8.87 -6.50
CA LYS A 149 -10.04 8.98 -5.75
C LYS A 149 -10.94 7.77 -6.02
N ALA A 150 -11.80 7.45 -5.08
CA ALA A 150 -12.75 6.33 -5.25
C ALA A 150 -13.55 6.50 -6.54
N GLY A 151 -13.62 5.44 -7.36
CA GLY A 151 -14.31 5.45 -8.66
C GLY A 151 -13.53 6.09 -9.81
N SER A 152 -12.35 6.68 -9.57
CA SER A 152 -11.50 7.25 -10.63
C SER A 152 -10.41 6.27 -11.06
N ALA A 153 -9.89 6.45 -12.29
CA ALA A 153 -8.76 5.67 -12.77
C ALA A 153 -7.50 5.93 -11.94
N VAL A 154 -6.67 4.89 -11.79
CA VAL A 154 -5.37 5.01 -11.11
C VAL A 154 -4.43 5.85 -11.97
N GLY A 155 -3.87 6.92 -11.39
CA GLY A 155 -2.91 7.77 -12.09
C GLY A 155 -1.57 7.08 -12.26
N THR A 156 -1.00 7.18 -13.45
CA THR A 156 0.30 6.58 -13.81
C THR A 156 1.44 7.59 -13.84
N ASN A 157 1.12 8.86 -13.76
CA ASN A 157 2.07 9.98 -13.73
C ASN A 157 1.59 11.06 -12.75
N ILE A 158 2.50 11.93 -12.36
CA ILE A 158 2.21 12.97 -11.35
C ILE A 158 1.19 14.01 -11.85
N THR A 159 1.12 14.28 -13.14
CA THR A 159 0.15 15.24 -13.70
C THR A 159 -1.28 14.76 -13.45
N ASP A 160 -1.58 13.50 -13.77
CA ASP A 160 -2.91 12.91 -13.58
C ASP A 160 -3.26 12.76 -12.09
N ILE A 161 -2.29 12.34 -11.28
CA ILE A 161 -2.48 12.20 -9.83
C ILE A 161 -2.76 13.57 -9.20
N LYS A 162 -1.98 14.59 -9.55
CA LYS A 162 -2.14 15.95 -9.03
C LYS A 162 -3.46 16.58 -9.49
N ALA A 163 -3.94 16.26 -10.68
CA ALA A 163 -5.26 16.71 -11.15
C ALA A 163 -6.40 16.19 -10.25
N GLN A 164 -6.25 14.98 -9.67
CA GLN A 164 -7.24 14.42 -8.74
C GLN A 164 -7.13 15.00 -7.32
N PHE A 165 -5.92 15.25 -6.82
CA PHE A 165 -5.69 15.55 -5.40
C PHE A 165 -5.27 16.99 -5.11
N GLY A 166 -4.70 17.70 -6.08
CA GLY A 166 -4.34 19.12 -5.94
C GLY A 166 -3.50 19.41 -4.69
N ASN A 167 -3.99 20.30 -3.85
CA ASN A 167 -3.35 20.70 -2.60
C ASN A 167 -3.69 19.82 -1.39
N ASP A 168 -4.53 18.79 -1.54
CA ASP A 168 -4.81 17.79 -0.50
C ASP A 168 -3.57 16.93 -0.22
N VAL A 169 -2.67 16.80 -1.20
CA VAL A 169 -1.35 16.19 -1.08
C VAL A 169 -0.29 17.29 -1.08
N SER A 170 0.60 17.26 -0.09
CA SER A 170 1.59 18.32 0.11
C SER A 170 2.83 18.18 -0.76
N VAL A 171 3.24 16.96 -1.08
CA VAL A 171 4.46 16.65 -1.84
C VAL A 171 4.18 15.55 -2.86
N TYR A 172 4.58 15.79 -4.09
CA TYR A 172 4.56 14.83 -5.19
C TYR A 172 5.99 14.57 -5.64
N LEU A 173 6.43 13.32 -5.62
CA LEU A 173 7.75 12.89 -6.11
C LEU A 173 7.60 12.27 -7.48
N ASP A 174 8.11 12.94 -8.50
CA ASP A 174 7.91 12.60 -9.90
C ASP A 174 9.06 11.72 -10.43
N ALA A 175 8.75 10.44 -10.67
CA ALA A 175 9.62 9.46 -11.33
C ALA A 175 9.24 9.22 -12.81
N GLY A 176 8.42 10.07 -13.41
CA GLY A 176 7.89 9.88 -14.76
C GLY A 176 6.65 8.99 -14.80
N VAL A 177 6.43 8.34 -15.93
CA VAL A 177 5.28 7.43 -16.13
C VAL A 177 5.63 6.05 -15.60
N LEU A 178 4.79 5.53 -14.69
CA LEU A 178 4.88 4.16 -14.18
C LEU A 178 3.89 3.25 -14.90
N ASN A 179 4.22 1.96 -15.02
CA ASN A 179 3.38 1.00 -15.71
C ASN A 179 2.07 0.74 -14.93
N PRO A 180 0.90 1.02 -15.50
CA PRO A 180 -0.39 0.83 -14.81
C PRO A 180 -0.72 -0.65 -14.52
N ASN A 181 -0.13 -1.57 -15.27
CA ASN A 181 -0.37 -3.01 -15.13
C ASN A 181 0.57 -3.69 -14.12
N SER A 182 1.54 -2.96 -13.57
CA SER A 182 2.46 -3.47 -12.56
C SER A 182 1.82 -3.34 -11.17
N LEU A 183 1.08 -4.35 -10.75
CA LEU A 183 0.48 -4.41 -9.41
C LEU A 183 1.27 -5.38 -8.52
N SER A 184 1.30 -5.12 -7.21
CA SER A 184 1.82 -6.10 -6.27
C SER A 184 0.92 -7.33 -6.21
N SER A 185 1.50 -8.51 -6.08
CA SER A 185 0.76 -9.70 -5.67
C SER A 185 0.36 -9.57 -4.20
N ILE A 186 -0.77 -10.18 -3.81
CA ILE A 186 -1.27 -10.14 -2.43
C ILE A 186 -1.39 -11.56 -1.92
N LEU A 187 -0.65 -11.89 -0.87
CA LEU A 187 -0.65 -13.18 -0.21
C LEU A 187 -1.22 -13.05 1.22
N ASP A 188 -2.32 -13.75 1.49
CA ASP A 188 -2.92 -13.81 2.83
C ASP A 188 -2.35 -15.01 3.61
N LEU A 189 -1.76 -14.72 4.78
CA LEU A 189 -1.18 -15.68 5.72
C LEU A 189 -1.99 -15.74 7.03
N THR A 190 -3.20 -15.20 7.07
CA THR A 190 -4.05 -15.25 8.27
C THR A 190 -4.85 -16.53 8.39
N THR A 191 -4.98 -17.28 7.31
CA THR A 191 -5.71 -18.54 7.16
C THR A 191 -4.80 -19.76 7.40
N GLU A 192 -5.38 -20.95 7.47
CA GLU A 192 -4.63 -22.19 7.68
C GLU A 192 -3.65 -22.47 6.54
N LEU A 193 -4.10 -22.29 5.29
CA LEU A 193 -3.25 -22.33 4.11
C LEU A 193 -2.98 -20.91 3.61
N PRO A 194 -1.79 -20.60 3.07
CA PRO A 194 -1.53 -19.35 2.37
C PRO A 194 -2.49 -19.19 1.19
N VAL A 195 -3.12 -18.01 1.04
CA VAL A 195 -4.06 -17.71 -0.06
C VAL A 195 -3.52 -16.59 -0.93
N LEU A 196 -3.33 -16.85 -2.22
CA LEU A 196 -3.02 -15.81 -3.20
C LEU A 196 -4.31 -15.08 -3.58
N VAL A 197 -4.54 -13.94 -2.91
CA VAL A 197 -5.72 -13.08 -3.10
C VAL A 197 -5.69 -12.34 -4.44
N ARG A 198 -4.49 -11.93 -4.85
CA ARG A 198 -4.26 -11.28 -6.14
C ARG A 198 -2.91 -11.70 -6.70
N GLU A 199 -2.90 -12.17 -7.93
CA GLU A 199 -1.69 -12.37 -8.72
C GLU A 199 -1.34 -11.04 -9.43
N GLY A 200 -0.13 -10.57 -9.22
CA GLY A 200 0.42 -9.36 -9.82
C GLY A 200 1.81 -9.63 -10.38
N SER A 201 2.79 -8.79 -10.02
CA SER A 201 4.17 -8.91 -10.53
C SER A 201 4.93 -10.13 -10.00
N VAL A 202 4.52 -10.75 -8.91
CA VAL A 202 5.03 -12.03 -8.41
C VAL A 202 4.00 -13.10 -8.77
N SER A 203 4.42 -14.09 -9.56
CA SER A 203 3.53 -15.15 -10.06
C SER A 203 3.19 -16.20 -9.00
N MET A 204 2.10 -16.94 -9.22
CA MET A 204 1.75 -18.11 -8.40
C MET A 204 2.89 -19.13 -8.36
N ASP A 205 3.58 -19.34 -9.49
CA ASP A 205 4.70 -20.29 -9.58
C ASP A 205 5.90 -19.87 -8.71
N GLU A 206 6.19 -18.57 -8.60
CA GLU A 206 7.24 -18.06 -7.73
C GLU A 206 6.85 -18.19 -6.26
N ILE A 207 5.59 -17.88 -5.92
CA ILE A 207 5.08 -18.02 -4.56
C ILE A 207 5.06 -19.47 -4.10
N SER A 208 4.65 -20.41 -4.96
CA SER A 208 4.57 -21.85 -4.63
C SER A 208 5.92 -22.48 -4.28
N LYS A 209 7.03 -21.95 -4.78
CA LYS A 209 8.39 -22.40 -4.41
C LYS A 209 8.72 -22.15 -2.94
N VAL A 210 8.15 -21.09 -2.34
CA VAL A 210 8.37 -20.71 -0.94
C VAL A 210 7.21 -21.19 -0.06
N TYR A 211 6.00 -21.23 -0.61
CA TYR A 211 4.75 -21.66 0.03
C TYR A 211 4.11 -22.80 -0.78
N PRO A 212 4.59 -24.07 -0.65
CA PRO A 212 4.12 -25.18 -1.51
C PRO A 212 2.62 -25.45 -1.42
N ASN A 213 1.97 -25.10 -0.31
CA ASN A 213 0.54 -25.33 -0.08
C ASN A 213 -0.31 -24.07 -0.36
N VAL A 214 0.24 -23.07 -1.10
CA VAL A 214 -0.52 -21.86 -1.45
C VAL A 214 -1.68 -22.23 -2.37
N VAL A 215 -2.84 -21.65 -2.08
CA VAL A 215 -4.04 -21.78 -2.91
C VAL A 215 -4.39 -20.41 -3.51
N LYS A 216 -5.06 -20.41 -4.66
CA LYS A 216 -5.57 -19.17 -5.26
C LYS A 216 -6.96 -18.91 -4.71
N GLU A 217 -7.26 -17.64 -4.38
CA GLU A 217 -8.63 -17.24 -4.05
C GLU A 217 -9.56 -17.58 -5.22
N ILE A 218 -10.63 -18.33 -4.95
CA ILE A 218 -11.64 -18.63 -5.96
C ILE A 218 -12.53 -17.39 -6.04
N GLU A 219 -12.49 -16.66 -7.15
CA GLU A 219 -13.53 -15.68 -7.46
C GLU A 219 -14.85 -16.46 -7.58
N GLU A 220 -15.72 -16.36 -6.56
CA GLU A 220 -17.11 -16.75 -6.72
C GLU A 220 -17.67 -15.88 -7.86
N SER A 221 -17.86 -16.49 -9.02
CA SER A 221 -18.50 -15.89 -10.17
C SER A 221 -19.85 -15.32 -9.70
N ALA A 222 -19.99 -14.00 -9.76
CA ALA A 222 -21.25 -13.29 -9.54
C ALA A 222 -22.23 -13.62 -10.71
N GLY A 223 -22.72 -14.85 -10.72
CA GLY A 223 -23.60 -15.40 -11.75
C GLY A 223 -24.53 -16.43 -11.18
N ASN A 224 -25.57 -16.00 -10.43
CA ASN A 224 -26.89 -16.62 -10.41
C ASN A 224 -27.83 -15.92 -9.40
N LYS A 225 -28.27 -14.70 -9.72
CA LYS A 225 -29.45 -14.09 -9.08
C LYS A 225 -30.36 -13.45 -10.11
N GLU A 226 -30.62 -14.16 -11.22
CA GLU A 226 -31.67 -13.79 -12.18
C GLU A 226 -32.31 -15.03 -12.77
N GLN A 227 -32.96 -15.90 -11.97
CA GLN A 227 -33.89 -16.89 -12.48
C GLN A 227 -34.78 -17.49 -11.37
N GLU A 228 -35.34 -16.68 -10.48
CA GLU A 228 -36.43 -17.13 -9.60
C GLU A 228 -37.54 -16.07 -9.41
N SER A 229 -37.95 -15.38 -10.47
CA SER A 229 -39.13 -14.50 -10.40
C SER A 229 -40.06 -14.57 -11.63
N SER A 230 -40.13 -15.73 -12.28
CA SER A 230 -41.10 -15.90 -13.37
C SER A 230 -41.77 -17.29 -13.38
N ASN A 231 -42.37 -17.70 -12.24
CA ASN A 231 -43.33 -18.79 -12.25
C ASN A 231 -44.22 -18.74 -11.00
N GLN A 232 -45.09 -17.74 -10.94
CA GLN A 232 -46.35 -17.81 -10.20
C GLN A 232 -47.30 -16.75 -10.79
N SER A 233 -48.05 -17.16 -11.80
CA SER A 233 -49.33 -16.57 -12.15
C SER A 233 -50.30 -17.70 -12.39
#